data_c8509920f24cc144e8e58f6661b956de
#
_entry.id   c8509920f24cc144e8e58f6661b956de
#
_cell.length_a   1.000
_cell.length_b   1.000
_cell.length_c   1.000
_cell.angle_alpha   90.00
_cell.angle_beta   90.00
_cell.angle_gamma   90.00
#
_symmetry.space_group_name_H-M   'P 1'
#
loop_
_entity.id
_entity.type
_entity.pdbx_description
1 polymer ?
#
loop_
_entity_poly.entity_id
_entity_poly.type
_entity_poly.pdbx_seq_one_letter_code
_entity_poly.pdbx_strand_id
1 'polypeptide(L)'
;FMSVNLDNSMMKHLKQKLIALLCVTFAVVSAWANDSVVWHHPVVGYTHSIVEVTKVVLHADRTEVSCHVHYPSGYWIQILRTTELQTDGRNFPVRDASGIPLGERYTMPESDEVDFTLTFDAVPLGTVKMNLVEPGGWTVYNIRPEDYRPEGIEDTYWRDVRTGDWFVGFSGDGVIYDGKVWDVVSREERRDGRGQWVIAYGGEQLAVEVG
;
A
#
# COMPACT_ATOMS: atom_id res chain seq x y z
N PHE A 1 19.11 -28.53 63.73
CA PHE A 1 18.21 -27.78 62.83
C PHE A 1 18.71 -26.33 62.73
N MET A 2 19.27 -25.97 61.61
CA MET A 2 19.83 -24.63 61.35
C MET A 2 18.72 -23.82 60.62
N SER A 3 18.07 -22.90 61.34
CA SER A 3 17.10 -22.02 60.77
C SER A 3 17.83 -20.84 60.11
N VAL A 4 17.79 -20.74 58.81
CA VAL A 4 18.29 -19.58 58.06
C VAL A 4 17.28 -18.45 58.23
N ASN A 5 17.59 -17.48 59.09
CA ASN A 5 16.82 -16.22 59.18
C ASN A 5 17.21 -15.33 58.00
N LEU A 6 16.43 -15.36 56.94
CA LEU A 6 16.58 -14.44 55.82
C LEU A 6 16.25 -13.02 56.29
N ASP A 7 17.26 -12.18 56.32
CA ASP A 7 17.17 -10.78 56.71
C ASP A 7 16.10 -10.03 55.88
N ASN A 8 15.17 -9.40 56.59
CA ASN A 8 14.05 -8.67 56.01
C ASN A 8 14.47 -7.52 55.04
N SER A 9 15.72 -7.06 55.24
CA SER A 9 16.37 -6.07 54.37
C SER A 9 16.71 -6.66 53.00
N MET A 10 17.25 -7.87 52.94
CA MET A 10 17.62 -8.56 51.69
C MET A 10 16.38 -8.90 50.86
N MET A 11 15.28 -9.27 51.49
CA MET A 11 14.00 -9.53 50.82
C MET A 11 13.38 -8.25 50.23
N LYS A 12 13.52 -7.11 50.90
CA LYS A 12 13.07 -5.81 50.37
C LYS A 12 13.88 -5.40 49.14
N HIS A 13 15.19 -5.54 49.15
CA HIS A 13 16.04 -5.22 47.99
C HIS A 13 15.82 -6.16 46.82
N LEU A 14 15.54 -7.45 47.07
CA LEU A 14 15.22 -8.42 46.02
C LEU A 14 13.88 -8.10 45.37
N LYS A 15 12.83 -7.74 46.13
CA LYS A 15 11.53 -7.30 45.61
C LYS A 15 11.64 -6.02 44.81
N GLN A 16 12.42 -5.04 45.25
CA GLN A 16 12.63 -3.78 44.50
C GLN A 16 13.34 -4.03 43.15
N LYS A 17 14.35 -4.88 43.13
CA LYS A 17 15.05 -5.26 41.89
C LYS A 17 14.14 -6.05 40.92
N LEU A 18 13.28 -6.93 41.46
CA LEU A 18 12.32 -7.70 40.65
C LEU A 18 11.26 -6.76 40.01
N ILE A 19 10.73 -5.79 40.76
CA ILE A 19 9.76 -4.80 40.29
C ILE A 19 10.41 -3.88 39.23
N ALA A 20 11.65 -3.43 39.45
CA ALA A 20 12.37 -2.61 38.50
C ALA A 20 12.65 -3.39 37.19
N LEU A 21 13.01 -4.66 37.26
CA LEU A 21 13.20 -5.51 36.08
C LEU A 21 11.89 -5.76 35.33
N LEU A 22 10.77 -5.95 36.04
CA LEU A 22 9.45 -6.12 35.45
C LEU A 22 8.97 -4.84 34.73
N CYS A 23 9.22 -3.66 35.32
CA CYS A 23 8.89 -2.36 34.73
C CYS A 23 9.72 -2.09 33.47
N VAL A 24 11.01 -2.47 33.44
CA VAL A 24 11.86 -2.31 32.26
C VAL A 24 11.41 -3.21 31.12
N THR A 25 11.04 -4.47 31.41
CA THR A 25 10.53 -5.39 30.38
C THR A 25 9.17 -4.93 29.82
N PHE A 26 8.29 -4.38 30.66
CA PHE A 26 7.00 -3.82 30.21
C PHE A 26 7.18 -2.56 29.36
N ALA A 27 8.14 -1.69 29.70
CA ALA A 27 8.43 -0.48 28.93
C ALA A 27 9.04 -0.79 27.55
N VAL A 28 9.85 -1.84 27.44
CA VAL A 28 10.42 -2.27 26.15
C VAL A 28 9.34 -2.88 25.24
N VAL A 29 8.40 -3.66 25.77
CA VAL A 29 7.30 -4.26 25.00
C VAL A 29 6.33 -3.18 24.51
N SER A 30 6.08 -2.11 25.28
CA SER A 30 5.19 -1.02 24.85
C SER A 30 5.84 -0.06 23.84
N ALA A 31 7.17 0.02 23.76
CA ALA A 31 7.87 0.83 22.77
C ALA A 31 7.82 0.25 21.34
N TRP A 32 7.53 -1.04 21.19
CA TRP A 32 7.42 -1.69 19.87
C TRP A 32 6.00 -1.64 19.28
N ALA A 33 5.01 -1.18 20.04
CA ALA A 33 3.59 -1.21 19.65
C ALA A 33 3.13 0.04 18.87
N ASN A 34 3.99 1.03 18.62
CA ASN A 34 3.59 2.31 18.04
C ASN A 34 4.34 2.73 16.76
N ASP A 35 5.19 1.87 16.20
CA ASP A 35 5.81 2.21 14.91
C ASP A 35 4.79 2.02 13.79
N SER A 36 4.23 3.11 13.32
CA SER A 36 3.40 3.16 12.12
C SER A 36 3.90 4.24 11.19
N VAL A 37 3.85 3.96 9.89
CA VAL A 37 4.12 4.93 8.82
C VAL A 37 2.78 5.33 8.21
N VAL A 38 2.51 6.62 8.12
CA VAL A 38 1.24 7.14 7.61
C VAL A 38 1.49 7.93 6.34
N TRP A 39 0.82 7.55 5.25
CA TRP A 39 0.75 8.32 4.03
C TRP A 39 -0.59 9.05 3.99
N HIS A 40 -0.57 10.35 4.21
CA HIS A 40 -1.73 11.22 4.05
C HIS A 40 -1.84 11.61 2.58
N HIS A 41 -3.02 11.47 1.99
CA HIS A 41 -3.28 11.80 0.58
C HIS A 41 -2.21 11.20 -0.37
N PRO A 42 -2.04 9.87 -0.38
CA PRO A 42 -1.03 9.23 -1.21
C PRO A 42 -1.25 9.58 -2.69
N VAL A 43 -0.14 9.75 -3.39
CA VAL A 43 -0.19 9.94 -4.84
C VAL A 43 -0.44 8.60 -5.50
N VAL A 44 -1.39 8.55 -6.41
CA VAL A 44 -1.68 7.40 -7.27
C VAL A 44 -1.09 7.66 -8.65
N GLY A 45 -0.33 6.71 -9.16
CA GLY A 45 0.25 6.81 -10.49
C GLY A 45 -0.81 6.70 -11.57
N TYR A 46 -1.57 5.60 -11.57
CA TYR A 46 -2.64 5.34 -12.53
C TYR A 46 -3.73 4.47 -11.91
N THR A 47 -4.96 4.69 -12.32
CA THR A 47 -6.08 3.79 -12.02
C THR A 47 -7.15 3.88 -13.11
N HIS A 48 -7.84 2.77 -13.35
CA HIS A 48 -9.10 2.72 -14.10
C HIS A 48 -10.27 2.32 -13.18
N SER A 49 -10.02 2.30 -11.87
CA SER A 49 -11.02 2.03 -10.84
C SER A 49 -11.72 3.31 -10.39
N ILE A 50 -12.95 3.17 -9.89
CA ILE A 50 -13.67 4.22 -9.15
C ILE A 50 -13.19 4.32 -7.69
N VAL A 51 -12.33 3.41 -7.24
CA VAL A 51 -11.78 3.42 -5.88
C VAL A 51 -10.66 4.44 -5.79
N GLU A 52 -10.85 5.43 -4.96
CA GLU A 52 -9.85 6.44 -4.61
C GLU A 52 -9.20 6.08 -3.29
N VAL A 53 -7.86 6.03 -3.25
CA VAL A 53 -7.09 5.79 -2.03
C VAL A 53 -6.81 7.12 -1.34
N THR A 54 -7.37 7.30 -0.15
CA THR A 54 -7.29 8.57 0.60
C THR A 54 -6.22 8.56 1.69
N LYS A 55 -5.86 7.37 2.20
CA LYS A 55 -4.86 7.22 3.26
C LYS A 55 -4.30 5.81 3.27
N VAL A 56 -3.02 5.66 3.60
CA VAL A 56 -2.38 4.38 3.91
C VAL A 56 -1.70 4.46 5.27
N VAL A 57 -1.87 3.42 6.08
CA VAL A 57 -1.18 3.26 7.37
C VAL A 57 -0.50 1.90 7.39
N LEU A 58 0.83 1.91 7.44
CA LEU A 58 1.64 0.71 7.62
C LEU A 58 1.88 0.52 9.13
N HIS A 59 1.35 -0.54 9.69
CA HIS A 59 1.62 -0.98 11.06
C HIS A 59 2.58 -2.17 11.04
N ALA A 60 3.16 -2.49 12.18
CA ALA A 60 4.05 -3.65 12.33
C ALA A 60 3.33 -5.00 12.10
N ASP A 61 2.00 -5.06 12.32
CA ASP A 61 1.18 -6.28 12.29
C ASP A 61 0.13 -6.29 11.16
N ARG A 62 -0.15 -5.17 10.53
CA ARG A 62 -1.14 -5.02 9.45
C ARG A 62 -0.88 -3.77 8.61
N THR A 63 -1.57 -3.65 7.50
CA THR A 63 -1.65 -2.43 6.69
C THR A 63 -3.10 -2.03 6.51
N GLU A 64 -3.42 -0.76 6.70
CA GLU A 64 -4.75 -0.19 6.50
C GLU A 64 -4.74 0.76 5.30
N VAL A 65 -5.70 0.58 4.39
CA VAL A 65 -5.90 1.44 3.23
C VAL A 65 -7.31 2.03 3.31
N SER A 66 -7.39 3.33 3.55
CA SER A 66 -8.67 4.06 3.52
C SER A 66 -9.00 4.44 2.08
N CYS A 67 -10.22 4.17 1.69
CA CYS A 67 -10.73 4.35 0.34
C CYS A 67 -11.99 5.20 0.35
N HIS A 68 -12.19 5.95 -0.73
CA HIS A 68 -13.40 6.67 -1.05
C HIS A 68 -13.94 6.18 -2.41
N VAL A 69 -15.26 6.09 -2.55
CA VAL A 69 -15.94 5.79 -3.81
C VAL A 69 -17.10 6.74 -3.99
N HIS A 70 -17.13 7.39 -5.15
CA HIS A 70 -18.31 8.10 -5.65
C HIS A 70 -18.94 7.27 -6.76
N TYR A 71 -20.18 6.80 -6.57
CA TYR A 71 -20.91 5.99 -7.54
C TYR A 71 -22.43 6.17 -7.35
N PRO A 72 -23.25 6.18 -8.43
CA PRO A 72 -24.64 6.53 -8.32
C PRO A 72 -25.44 5.68 -7.31
N SER A 73 -26.32 6.34 -6.55
CA SER A 73 -27.24 5.73 -5.59
C SER A 73 -28.08 4.61 -6.19
N GLY A 74 -28.30 3.57 -5.41
CA GLY A 74 -29.06 2.39 -5.81
C GLY A 74 -28.28 1.39 -6.67
N TYR A 75 -27.12 1.75 -7.21
CA TYR A 75 -26.15 0.79 -7.76
C TYR A 75 -25.40 0.10 -6.64
N TRP A 76 -24.51 -0.82 -6.96
CA TRP A 76 -23.72 -1.54 -5.97
C TRP A 76 -22.25 -1.57 -6.33
N ILE A 77 -21.43 -1.62 -5.32
CA ILE A 77 -19.99 -1.89 -5.40
C ILE A 77 -19.69 -3.19 -4.64
N GLN A 78 -18.54 -3.77 -4.92
CA GLN A 78 -18.04 -4.95 -4.20
C GLN A 78 -16.53 -4.94 -4.20
N ILE A 79 -15.93 -5.25 -3.06
CA ILE A 79 -14.50 -5.54 -2.94
C ILE A 79 -14.35 -7.04 -2.70
N LEU A 80 -13.67 -7.74 -3.60
CA LEU A 80 -13.53 -9.19 -3.52
C LEU A 80 -12.53 -9.59 -2.41
N ARG A 81 -12.73 -10.79 -1.85
CA ARG A 81 -11.80 -11.38 -0.86
C ARG A 81 -10.43 -11.75 -1.44
N THR A 82 -10.29 -11.70 -2.76
CA THR A 82 -9.03 -11.90 -3.49
C THR A 82 -8.24 -10.61 -3.68
N THR A 83 -8.77 -9.47 -3.23
CA THR A 83 -8.07 -8.18 -3.29
C THR A 83 -6.78 -8.24 -2.46
N GLU A 84 -5.71 -7.67 -2.98
CA GLU A 84 -4.39 -7.71 -2.35
C GLU A 84 -3.59 -6.42 -2.59
N LEU A 85 -2.65 -6.14 -1.70
CA LEU A 85 -1.58 -5.19 -1.96
C LEU A 85 -0.40 -5.93 -2.58
N GLN A 86 0.23 -5.32 -3.57
CA GLN A 86 1.43 -5.84 -4.23
C GLN A 86 2.58 -4.85 -4.12
N THR A 87 3.72 -5.30 -3.63
CA THR A 87 4.97 -4.52 -3.58
C THR A 87 6.17 -5.45 -3.54
N ASP A 88 7.26 -5.08 -4.20
CA ASP A 88 8.52 -5.82 -4.24
C ASP A 88 8.36 -7.31 -4.60
N GLY A 89 7.48 -7.60 -5.57
CA GLY A 89 7.19 -8.97 -6.02
C GLY A 89 6.47 -9.85 -5.00
N ARG A 90 5.87 -9.25 -3.95
CA ARG A 90 5.14 -9.94 -2.89
C ARG A 90 3.69 -9.46 -2.85
N ASN A 91 2.79 -10.37 -2.46
CA ASN A 91 1.37 -10.14 -2.33
C ASN A 91 0.95 -10.18 -0.86
N PHE A 92 0.10 -9.24 -0.46
CA PHE A 92 -0.43 -9.08 0.89
C PHE A 92 -1.95 -9.10 0.80
N PRO A 93 -2.61 -10.23 1.13
CA PRO A 93 -4.04 -10.39 0.94
C PRO A 93 -4.84 -9.50 1.89
N VAL A 94 -6.03 -9.07 1.44
CA VAL A 94 -7.02 -8.41 2.29
C VAL A 94 -7.52 -9.38 3.37
N ARG A 95 -7.64 -8.90 4.61
CA ARG A 95 -8.12 -9.64 5.76
C ARG A 95 -9.52 -9.23 6.18
N ASP A 96 -9.78 -7.94 6.15
CA ASP A 96 -11.03 -7.36 6.63
C ASP A 96 -11.36 -6.05 5.91
N ALA A 97 -12.60 -5.61 6.04
CA ALA A 97 -13.06 -4.30 5.59
C ALA A 97 -14.00 -3.68 6.64
N SER A 98 -13.90 -2.39 6.84
CA SER A 98 -14.84 -1.60 7.64
C SER A 98 -15.50 -0.53 6.77
N GLY A 99 -16.77 -0.24 7.02
CA GLY A 99 -17.59 0.67 6.20
C GLY A 99 -18.40 -0.04 5.13
N ILE A 100 -17.89 -1.12 4.55
CA ILE A 100 -18.59 -2.01 3.61
C ILE A 100 -18.30 -3.48 3.94
N PRO A 101 -19.17 -4.43 3.57
CA PRO A 101 -18.92 -5.86 3.75
C PRO A 101 -17.89 -6.37 2.73
N LEU A 102 -16.87 -7.11 3.20
CA LEU A 102 -15.88 -7.71 2.32
C LEU A 102 -16.42 -8.95 1.60
N GLY A 103 -16.35 -8.96 0.28
CA GLY A 103 -16.78 -10.07 -0.58
C GLY A 103 -18.28 -10.09 -0.88
N GLU A 104 -19.03 -9.08 -0.44
CA GLU A 104 -20.47 -8.96 -0.67
C GLU A 104 -20.78 -7.64 -1.38
N ARG A 105 -21.95 -7.60 -2.03
CA ARG A 105 -22.43 -6.37 -2.67
C ARG A 105 -22.87 -5.36 -1.62
N TYR A 106 -22.40 -4.14 -1.76
CA TYR A 106 -22.83 -3.00 -0.97
C TYR A 106 -23.62 -2.04 -1.86
N THR A 107 -24.90 -1.80 -1.53
CA THR A 107 -25.72 -0.84 -2.27
C THR A 107 -25.34 0.59 -1.89
N MET A 108 -25.06 1.41 -2.88
CA MET A 108 -24.70 2.81 -2.69
C MET A 108 -25.83 3.61 -2.04
N PRO A 109 -25.51 4.42 -1.02
CA PRO A 109 -26.48 5.25 -0.33
C PRO A 109 -26.97 6.43 -1.19
N GLU A 110 -27.96 7.17 -0.70
CA GLU A 110 -28.50 8.36 -1.37
C GLU A 110 -27.47 9.49 -1.55
N SER A 111 -26.38 9.47 -0.80
CA SER A 111 -25.28 10.45 -0.93
C SER A 111 -24.38 10.22 -2.16
N ASP A 112 -24.55 9.09 -2.86
CA ASP A 112 -23.67 8.65 -3.96
C ASP A 112 -22.20 8.40 -3.53
N GLU A 113 -21.89 8.46 -2.23
CA GLU A 113 -20.54 8.37 -1.70
C GLU A 113 -20.45 7.34 -0.56
N VAL A 114 -19.31 6.68 -0.46
CA VAL A 114 -18.98 5.79 0.66
C VAL A 114 -17.48 5.82 0.95
N ASP A 115 -17.16 5.94 2.25
CA ASP A 115 -15.82 5.76 2.79
C ASP A 115 -15.71 4.38 3.43
N PHE A 116 -14.61 3.69 3.18
CA PHE A 116 -14.31 2.41 3.80
C PHE A 116 -12.82 2.21 3.99
N THR A 117 -12.44 1.29 4.85
CA THR A 117 -11.04 0.92 5.09
C THR A 117 -10.85 -0.56 4.87
N LEU A 118 -9.85 -0.91 4.10
CA LEU A 118 -9.39 -2.29 3.88
C LEU A 118 -8.19 -2.57 4.79
N THR A 119 -8.21 -3.73 5.44
CA THR A 119 -7.11 -4.22 6.28
C THR A 119 -6.43 -5.39 5.59
N PHE A 120 -5.11 -5.30 5.43
CA PHE A 120 -4.26 -6.30 4.77
C PHE A 120 -3.24 -6.89 5.74
N ASP A 121 -2.56 -7.95 5.31
CA ASP A 121 -1.33 -8.39 5.95
C ASP A 121 -0.31 -7.25 6.03
N ALA A 122 0.60 -7.33 6.99
CA ALA A 122 1.60 -6.30 7.23
C ALA A 122 2.57 -6.15 6.04
N VAL A 123 2.50 -5.02 5.36
CA VAL A 123 3.50 -4.58 4.40
C VAL A 123 4.69 -4.00 5.18
N PRO A 124 5.96 -4.24 4.79
CA PRO A 124 7.12 -3.70 5.47
C PRO A 124 7.05 -2.18 5.66
N LEU A 125 7.40 -1.67 6.85
CA LEU A 125 7.34 -0.23 7.17
C LEU A 125 8.20 0.64 6.25
N GLY A 126 9.25 0.07 5.63
CA GLY A 126 10.12 0.76 4.67
C GLY A 126 9.58 0.79 3.23
N THR A 127 8.38 0.26 2.99
CA THR A 127 7.76 0.29 1.66
C THR A 127 7.47 1.74 1.25
N VAL A 128 7.81 2.09 0.02
CA VAL A 128 7.64 3.44 -0.53
C VAL A 128 6.66 3.48 -1.70
N LYS A 129 6.25 2.33 -2.21
CA LYS A 129 5.23 2.20 -3.26
C LYS A 129 4.56 0.84 -3.22
N MET A 130 3.30 0.77 -3.66
CA MET A 130 2.53 -0.46 -3.77
C MET A 130 1.39 -0.32 -4.78
N ASN A 131 0.87 -1.44 -5.24
CA ASN A 131 -0.36 -1.49 -6.02
C ASN A 131 -1.48 -2.08 -5.16
N LEU A 132 -2.71 -1.60 -5.33
CA LEU A 132 -3.92 -2.23 -4.80
C LEU A 132 -4.62 -2.94 -5.95
N VAL A 133 -4.71 -4.26 -5.89
CA VAL A 133 -5.12 -5.12 -7.00
C VAL A 133 -6.32 -5.98 -6.62
N GLU A 134 -7.35 -5.96 -7.46
CA GLU A 134 -8.40 -6.97 -7.45
C GLU A 134 -8.20 -7.87 -8.68
N PRO A 135 -7.67 -9.10 -8.51
CA PRO A 135 -7.32 -9.98 -9.61
C PRO A 135 -8.52 -10.26 -10.53
N GLY A 136 -8.34 -9.99 -11.84
CA GLY A 136 -9.40 -10.11 -12.84
C GLY A 136 -10.42 -8.96 -12.85
N GLY A 137 -10.23 -7.95 -12.02
CA GLY A 137 -11.06 -6.77 -11.90
C GLY A 137 -10.28 -5.49 -12.21
N TRP A 138 -9.90 -4.75 -11.18
CA TRP A 138 -9.30 -3.42 -11.29
C TRP A 138 -7.99 -3.31 -10.50
N THR A 139 -7.21 -2.30 -10.84
CA THR A 139 -5.95 -2.00 -10.13
C THR A 139 -5.77 -0.50 -9.93
N VAL A 140 -5.32 -0.12 -8.73
CA VAL A 140 -4.77 1.20 -8.43
C VAL A 140 -3.25 1.05 -8.40
N TYR A 141 -2.58 1.61 -9.41
CA TYR A 141 -1.14 1.44 -9.62
C TYR A 141 -0.34 2.52 -8.90
N ASN A 142 0.78 2.11 -8.34
CA ASN A 142 1.82 2.97 -7.80
C ASN A 142 1.29 3.98 -6.77
N ILE A 143 0.65 3.46 -5.73
CA ILE A 143 0.27 4.21 -4.54
C ILE A 143 1.54 4.49 -3.74
N ARG A 144 1.82 5.77 -3.44
CA ARG A 144 3.08 6.21 -2.81
C ARG A 144 2.88 7.46 -1.95
N PRO A 145 3.75 7.74 -0.97
CA PRO A 145 3.65 8.97 -0.19
C PRO A 145 3.86 10.21 -1.08
N GLU A 146 3.28 11.33 -0.70
CA GLU A 146 3.31 12.58 -1.47
C GLU A 146 4.73 13.12 -1.69
N ASP A 147 5.63 12.87 -0.76
CA ASP A 147 7.03 13.31 -0.80
C ASP A 147 7.96 12.36 -1.57
N TYR A 148 7.45 11.22 -2.04
CA TYR A 148 8.21 10.31 -2.89
C TYR A 148 8.62 11.01 -4.21
N ARG A 149 9.87 10.83 -4.59
CA ARG A 149 10.41 11.33 -5.86
C ARG A 149 11.00 10.17 -6.64
N PRO A 150 10.44 9.86 -7.83
CA PRO A 150 10.98 8.81 -8.69
C PRO A 150 12.38 9.16 -9.16
N GLU A 151 13.23 8.16 -9.30
CA GLU A 151 14.54 8.27 -9.94
C GLU A 151 14.41 7.86 -11.41
N GLY A 152 14.80 8.75 -12.33
CA GLY A 152 14.70 8.50 -13.77
C GLY A 152 13.24 8.54 -14.28
N ILE A 153 12.94 7.64 -15.25
CA ILE A 153 11.61 7.57 -15.87
C ILE A 153 10.67 6.60 -15.15
N GLU A 154 11.19 5.63 -14.41
CA GLU A 154 10.36 4.70 -13.64
C GLU A 154 9.49 5.46 -12.64
N ASP A 155 8.29 4.97 -12.45
CA ASP A 155 7.28 5.57 -11.58
C ASP A 155 6.83 6.98 -12.01
N THR A 156 7.04 7.35 -13.27
CA THR A 156 6.51 8.59 -13.84
C THR A 156 5.26 8.35 -14.67
N TYR A 157 4.35 9.31 -14.63
CA TYR A 157 3.05 9.25 -15.30
C TYR A 157 2.76 10.59 -15.97
N TRP A 158 2.46 10.56 -17.26
CA TRP A 158 2.35 11.73 -18.11
C TRP A 158 0.92 11.91 -18.57
N ARG A 159 0.43 13.14 -18.52
CA ARG A 159 -0.89 13.51 -19.01
C ARG A 159 -0.79 14.47 -20.20
N ASP A 160 -1.74 14.40 -21.12
CA ASP A 160 -1.91 15.44 -22.12
C ASP A 160 -2.35 16.73 -21.41
N VAL A 161 -1.58 17.81 -21.58
CA VAL A 161 -1.84 19.10 -20.92
C VAL A 161 -3.13 19.77 -21.36
N ARG A 162 -3.69 19.41 -22.52
CA ARG A 162 -4.90 20.00 -23.07
C ARG A 162 -6.16 19.28 -22.61
N THR A 163 -6.13 17.96 -22.54
CA THR A 163 -7.30 17.14 -22.19
C THR A 163 -7.28 16.68 -20.74
N GLY A 164 -6.11 16.62 -20.11
CA GLY A 164 -5.91 16.04 -18.80
C GLY A 164 -5.87 14.51 -18.80
N ASP A 165 -6.04 13.88 -19.96
CA ASP A 165 -6.04 12.43 -20.11
C ASP A 165 -4.66 11.83 -19.90
N TRP A 166 -4.61 10.60 -19.39
CA TRP A 166 -3.39 9.84 -19.27
C TRP A 166 -2.82 9.51 -20.65
N PHE A 167 -1.56 9.83 -20.87
CA PHE A 167 -0.86 9.57 -22.12
C PHE A 167 0.01 8.33 -22.02
N VAL A 168 0.91 8.30 -21.05
CA VAL A 168 1.83 7.18 -20.79
C VAL A 168 2.25 7.17 -19.33
N GLY A 169 2.45 5.98 -18.76
CA GLY A 169 3.00 5.79 -17.44
C GLY A 169 4.06 4.69 -17.46
N PHE A 170 5.15 4.88 -16.74
CA PHE A 170 6.23 3.91 -16.61
C PHE A 170 6.23 3.38 -15.18
N SER A 171 6.09 2.07 -15.03
CA SER A 171 6.12 1.35 -13.77
C SER A 171 7.17 0.24 -13.86
N GLY A 172 7.70 -0.20 -12.72
CA GLY A 172 8.61 -1.34 -12.68
C GLY A 172 8.05 -2.59 -13.34
N ASP A 173 6.72 -2.77 -13.31
CA ASP A 173 6.02 -3.95 -13.79
C ASP A 173 5.50 -3.81 -15.23
N GLY A 174 5.47 -2.59 -15.80
CA GLY A 174 4.94 -2.37 -17.13
C GLY A 174 4.87 -0.92 -17.55
N VAL A 175 4.39 -0.70 -18.78
CA VAL A 175 4.10 0.62 -19.33
C VAL A 175 2.60 0.73 -19.53
N ILE A 176 1.99 1.79 -19.01
CA ILE A 176 0.60 2.12 -19.25
C ILE A 176 0.55 3.01 -20.48
N TYR A 177 -0.10 2.53 -21.52
CA TYR A 177 -0.27 3.25 -22.76
C TYR A 177 -1.64 2.94 -23.38
N ASP A 178 -2.34 3.95 -23.87
CA ASP A 178 -3.69 3.83 -24.46
C ASP A 178 -4.67 3.05 -23.52
N GLY A 179 -4.63 3.36 -22.22
CA GLY A 179 -5.50 2.73 -21.21
C GLY A 179 -5.23 1.25 -20.96
N LYS A 180 -4.11 0.72 -21.44
CA LYS A 180 -3.70 -0.68 -21.29
C LYS A 180 -2.37 -0.76 -20.56
N VAL A 181 -2.16 -1.85 -19.83
CA VAL A 181 -0.86 -2.17 -19.23
C VAL A 181 -0.12 -3.11 -20.17
N TRP A 182 1.03 -2.66 -20.65
CA TRP A 182 1.89 -3.36 -21.58
C TRP A 182 3.07 -3.97 -20.82
N ASP A 183 3.39 -5.22 -21.10
CA ASP A 183 4.57 -5.89 -20.54
C ASP A 183 5.84 -5.30 -21.14
N VAL A 184 6.85 -5.08 -20.31
CA VAL A 184 8.17 -4.65 -20.79
C VAL A 184 8.97 -5.85 -21.28
N VAL A 185 9.25 -5.88 -22.58
CA VAL A 185 10.03 -6.94 -23.24
C VAL A 185 11.52 -6.66 -23.13
N SER A 186 11.93 -5.41 -23.36
CA SER A 186 13.32 -5.00 -23.22
C SER A 186 13.43 -3.52 -22.91
N ARG A 187 14.56 -3.15 -22.28
CA ARG A 187 14.93 -1.76 -21.96
C ARG A 187 16.37 -1.53 -22.40
N GLU A 188 16.60 -0.45 -23.13
CA GLU A 188 17.92 0.08 -23.40
C GLU A 188 17.98 1.51 -22.87
N GLU A 189 18.82 1.74 -21.87
CA GLU A 189 19.12 3.09 -21.39
C GLU A 189 20.48 3.52 -21.87
N ARG A 190 20.57 4.74 -22.44
CA ARG A 190 21.81 5.33 -22.92
C ARG A 190 22.38 6.28 -21.85
N ARG A 191 23.68 6.48 -21.86
CA ARG A 191 24.38 7.33 -20.91
C ARG A 191 23.98 8.82 -20.97
N ASP A 192 23.31 9.24 -22.04
CA ASP A 192 22.80 10.59 -22.26
C ASP A 192 21.37 10.79 -21.72
N GLY A 193 20.82 9.81 -21.00
CA GLY A 193 19.46 9.85 -20.45
C GLY A 193 18.37 9.47 -21.45
N ARG A 194 18.74 9.15 -22.70
CA ARG A 194 17.80 8.60 -23.68
C ARG A 194 17.68 7.11 -23.51
N GLY A 195 16.52 6.58 -23.85
CA GLY A 195 16.28 5.14 -23.77
C GLY A 195 15.30 4.68 -24.83
N GLN A 196 15.27 3.37 -25.03
CA GLN A 196 14.25 2.71 -25.82
C GLN A 196 13.67 1.56 -25.03
N TRP A 197 12.34 1.55 -24.88
CA TRP A 197 11.62 0.45 -24.25
C TRP A 197 10.82 -0.26 -25.33
N VAL A 198 10.91 -1.59 -25.38
CA VAL A 198 10.01 -2.42 -26.19
C VAL A 198 8.96 -2.98 -25.26
N ILE A 199 7.70 -2.74 -25.58
CA ILE A 199 6.54 -3.16 -24.81
C ILE A 199 5.63 -4.05 -25.65
N ALA A 200 4.91 -4.97 -25.03
CA ALA A 200 4.02 -5.92 -25.69
C ALA A 200 2.65 -5.99 -25.02
N TYR A 201 1.59 -6.08 -25.81
CA TYR A 201 0.24 -6.32 -25.36
C TYR A 201 -0.58 -7.03 -26.44
N GLY A 202 -1.27 -8.14 -26.10
CA GLY A 202 -2.17 -8.84 -27.00
C GLY A 202 -1.53 -9.35 -28.32
N GLY A 203 -0.22 -9.60 -28.31
CA GLY A 203 0.54 -10.02 -29.50
C GLY A 203 1.11 -8.87 -30.33
N GLU A 204 0.83 -7.63 -29.97
CA GLU A 204 1.44 -6.43 -30.54
C GLU A 204 2.70 -6.03 -29.78
N GLN A 205 3.66 -5.41 -30.47
CA GLN A 205 4.84 -4.82 -29.84
C GLN A 205 5.01 -3.37 -30.31
N LEU A 206 5.38 -2.50 -29.40
CA LEU A 206 5.68 -1.09 -29.64
C LEU A 206 7.05 -0.74 -29.08
N ALA A 207 7.77 0.13 -29.79
CA ALA A 207 8.98 0.75 -29.27
C ALA A 207 8.64 2.18 -28.78
N VAL A 208 8.96 2.46 -27.52
CA VAL A 208 8.78 3.78 -26.90
C VAL A 208 10.15 4.39 -26.73
N GLU A 209 10.40 5.51 -27.40
CA GLU A 209 11.63 6.29 -27.22
C GLU A 209 11.43 7.29 -26.09
N VAL A 210 12.43 7.38 -25.22
CA VAL A 210 12.47 8.27 -24.07
C VAL A 210 13.71 9.15 -24.20
N GLY A 211 13.50 10.46 -24.15
CA GLY A 211 14.61 11.39 -24.29
C GLY A 211 14.36 12.76 -23.70
#